data_15022f4734b54b0abae1dbe26075aefa
#
_entry.id   15022f4734b54b0abae1dbe26075aefa
#
_cell.length_a   1.000
_cell.length_b   1.000
_cell.length_c   1.000
_cell.angle_alpha   90.00
_cell.angle_beta   90.00
_cell.angle_gamma   90.00
#
_symmetry.space_group_name_H-M   'P 1'
#
loop_
_entity.id
_entity.type
_entity.pdbx_description
1 polymer ?
#
loop_
_entity_poly.entity_id
_entity_poly.type
_entity_poly.pdbx_seq_one_letter_code
_entity_poly.pdbx_strand_id
1 'polypeptide(L)'
;MSKFLSSVAVTEFDSLVKQAYQGMGMLKPTVTLRNNVVGDTYNFRRMGKGLANQKSTSDLVTPMDVNHEFKIATLSNWNAPEYTDMFDAADVNFDEKRELAETIAGALGRRCDQLVIDAMDASTPLTTTIP
;
A
#
# COMPACT_ATOMS: atom_id res chain seq x y z
N MET A 1 2.05 -25.08 42.46
CA MET A 1 1.92 -24.13 41.31
C MET A 1 0.74 -24.53 40.45
N SER A 2 -0.21 -23.66 40.31
CA SER A 2 -1.47 -23.95 39.63
C SER A 2 -1.23 -24.09 38.11
N LYS A 3 -1.49 -25.27 37.55
CA LYS A 3 -1.38 -25.52 36.10
C LYS A 3 -2.34 -24.67 35.27
N PHE A 4 -3.37 -24.08 35.90
CA PHE A 4 -4.37 -23.25 35.21
C PHE A 4 -3.83 -21.86 34.84
N LEU A 5 -2.96 -21.26 35.68
CA LEU A 5 -2.33 -19.98 35.35
C LEU A 5 -1.42 -20.06 34.11
N SER A 6 -0.78 -21.22 33.87
CA SER A 6 0.07 -21.44 32.72
C SER A 6 -0.72 -21.46 31.40
N SER A 7 -1.92 -22.04 31.39
CA SER A 7 -2.73 -22.10 30.17
C SER A 7 -3.32 -20.74 29.78
N VAL A 8 -3.75 -19.94 30.74
CA VAL A 8 -4.25 -18.58 30.51
C VAL A 8 -3.14 -17.68 29.96
N ALA A 9 -1.96 -17.71 30.57
CA ALA A 9 -0.81 -16.92 30.11
C ALA A 9 -0.37 -17.31 28.69
N VAL A 10 -0.41 -18.60 28.33
CA VAL A 10 -0.10 -19.06 26.98
C VAL A 10 -1.14 -18.56 25.96
N THR A 11 -2.42 -18.57 26.34
CA THR A 11 -3.49 -18.11 25.45
C THR A 11 -3.41 -16.60 25.20
N GLU A 12 -3.15 -15.81 26.24
CA GLU A 12 -2.95 -14.36 26.11
C GLU A 12 -1.70 -14.03 25.28
N PHE A 13 -0.60 -14.73 25.52
CA PHE A 13 0.62 -14.53 24.73
C PHE A 13 0.43 -14.89 23.25
N ASP A 14 -0.26 -15.99 22.94
CA ASP A 14 -0.55 -16.42 21.58
C ASP A 14 -1.44 -15.39 20.83
N SER A 15 -2.42 -14.79 21.53
CA SER A 15 -3.27 -13.75 20.96
C SER A 15 -2.47 -12.48 20.64
N LEU A 16 -1.60 -12.04 21.54
CA LEU A 16 -0.73 -10.88 21.35
C LEU A 16 0.27 -11.08 20.19
N VAL A 17 0.86 -12.28 20.08
CA VAL A 17 1.76 -12.61 18.99
C VAL A 17 1.03 -12.62 17.65
N LYS A 18 -0.16 -13.19 17.57
CA LYS A 18 -0.98 -13.19 16.36
C LYS A 18 -1.36 -11.77 15.95
N GLN A 19 -1.74 -10.93 16.89
CA GLN A 19 -2.07 -9.52 16.65
C GLN A 19 -0.85 -8.73 16.14
N ALA A 20 0.31 -8.90 16.76
CA ALA A 20 1.55 -8.24 16.36
C ALA A 20 2.04 -8.71 14.97
N TYR A 21 1.77 -9.95 14.60
CA TYR A 21 2.14 -10.50 13.30
C TYR A 21 1.28 -10.00 12.14
N GLN A 22 0.15 -9.36 12.40
CA GLN A 22 -0.66 -8.71 11.40
C GLN A 22 0.03 -7.41 10.95
N GLY A 23 0.94 -7.53 9.98
CA GLY A 23 1.68 -6.38 9.47
C GLY A 23 0.75 -5.30 8.92
N MET A 24 0.99 -4.07 9.32
CA MET A 24 0.45 -2.89 8.64
C MET A 24 1.20 -2.69 7.33
N GLY A 25 0.51 -2.15 6.31
CA GLY A 25 1.12 -1.91 5.00
C GLY A 25 2.41 -1.09 5.09
N MET A 26 3.47 -1.54 4.43
CA MET A 26 4.82 -0.96 4.49
C MET A 26 5.22 -0.22 3.21
N LEU A 27 4.59 -0.51 2.08
CA LEU A 27 4.98 0.03 0.77
C LEU A 27 4.42 1.43 0.48
N LYS A 28 3.42 1.87 1.23
CA LYS A 28 2.82 3.19 1.06
C LYS A 28 3.83 4.36 1.03
N PRO A 29 4.86 4.43 1.89
CA PRO A 29 5.83 5.52 1.84
C PRO A 29 6.82 5.44 0.67
N THR A 30 6.91 4.31 -0.04
CA THR A 30 7.82 4.15 -1.19
C THR A 30 7.26 4.69 -2.49
N VAL A 31 5.97 5.02 -2.53
CA VAL A 31 5.27 5.52 -3.72
C VAL A 31 4.87 6.98 -3.55
N THR A 32 4.71 7.68 -4.68
CA THR A 32 4.24 9.07 -4.66
C THR A 32 2.74 9.11 -4.34
N LEU A 33 2.41 9.68 -3.19
CA LEU A 33 1.04 9.83 -2.73
C LEU A 33 0.44 11.16 -3.19
N ARG A 34 -0.80 11.11 -3.66
CA ARG A 34 -1.60 12.29 -3.93
C ARG A 34 -2.89 12.25 -3.12
N ASN A 35 -3.02 13.15 -2.18
CA ASN A 35 -4.20 13.29 -1.34
C ASN A 35 -5.18 14.29 -1.94
N ASN A 36 -6.44 14.26 -1.51
CA ASN A 36 -7.50 15.19 -1.90
C ASN A 36 -7.77 15.20 -3.41
N VAL A 37 -7.84 14.02 -4.03
CA VAL A 37 -8.26 13.89 -5.42
C VAL A 37 -9.77 14.10 -5.51
N VAL A 38 -10.20 14.99 -6.39
CA VAL A 38 -11.61 15.25 -6.66
C VAL A 38 -11.99 14.50 -7.93
N GLY A 39 -12.98 13.62 -7.86
CA GLY A 39 -13.42 12.74 -8.95
C GLY A 39 -12.75 11.36 -8.90
N ASP A 40 -13.04 10.54 -9.89
CA ASP A 40 -12.66 9.11 -9.94
C ASP A 40 -11.30 8.87 -10.56
N THR A 41 -10.69 9.88 -11.18
CA THR A 41 -9.43 9.74 -11.91
C THR A 41 -8.46 10.88 -11.60
N TYR A 42 -7.18 10.56 -11.61
CA TYR A 42 -6.12 11.55 -11.50
C TYR A 42 -5.05 11.35 -12.57
N ASN A 43 -4.64 12.44 -13.23
CA ASN A 43 -3.64 12.42 -14.28
C ASN A 43 -2.26 12.82 -13.73
N PHE A 44 -1.35 11.86 -13.65
CA PHE A 44 0.05 12.13 -13.34
C PHE A 44 0.79 12.56 -14.60
N ARG A 45 1.39 13.74 -14.55
CA ARG A 45 2.24 14.24 -15.64
C ARG A 45 3.63 13.65 -15.52
N ARG A 46 4.15 13.14 -16.62
CA ARG A 46 5.51 12.68 -16.75
C ARG A 46 6.19 13.44 -17.87
N MET A 47 7.38 13.95 -17.60
CA MET A 47 8.24 14.55 -18.59
C MET A 47 9.28 13.51 -19.01
N GLY A 48 9.47 13.32 -20.32
CA GLY A 48 10.48 12.43 -20.88
C GLY A 48 11.90 12.89 -20.56
N LYS A 49 12.85 12.03 -20.79
CA LYS A 49 14.28 12.35 -20.67
C LYS A 49 14.78 12.90 -22.00
N GLY A 50 15.35 14.08 -21.97
CA GLY A 50 16.08 14.63 -23.11
C GLY A 50 17.58 14.35 -22.99
N LEU A 51 18.28 14.31 -24.13
CA LEU A 51 19.74 14.22 -24.22
C LEU A 51 20.30 15.56 -24.69
N ALA A 52 21.39 15.98 -24.07
CA ALA A 52 22.11 17.17 -24.51
C ALA A 52 22.88 16.86 -25.79
N ASN A 53 22.75 17.74 -26.79
CA ASN A 53 23.50 17.64 -28.04
C ASN A 53 24.76 18.52 -27.98
N GLN A 54 25.86 18.03 -28.54
CA GLN A 54 27.06 18.83 -28.68
C GLN A 54 26.84 19.91 -29.75
N LYS A 55 27.16 21.15 -29.41
CA LYS A 55 27.05 22.29 -30.32
C LYS A 55 28.44 22.79 -30.70
N SER A 56 28.69 22.98 -31.99
CA SER A 56 29.84 23.73 -32.49
C SER A 56 29.60 25.24 -32.37
N THR A 57 30.66 26.05 -32.38
CA THR A 57 30.59 27.50 -32.12
C THR A 57 29.68 28.25 -33.12
N SER A 58 29.56 27.74 -34.35
CA SER A 58 28.79 28.38 -35.47
C SER A 58 27.44 27.69 -35.76
N ASP A 59 27.08 26.65 -35.04
CA ASP A 59 25.86 25.90 -35.33
C ASP A 59 24.63 26.52 -34.68
N LEU A 60 23.48 26.35 -35.33
CA LEU A 60 22.16 26.68 -34.79
C LEU A 60 21.86 25.77 -33.58
N VAL A 61 21.21 26.36 -32.58
CA VAL A 61 20.74 25.59 -31.41
C VAL A 61 19.57 24.71 -31.83
N THR A 62 19.77 23.40 -31.77
CA THR A 62 18.68 22.43 -31.98
C THR A 62 17.94 22.24 -30.65
N PRO A 63 16.64 22.58 -30.57
CA PRO A 63 15.89 22.37 -29.37
C PRO A 63 15.78 20.88 -29.07
N MET A 64 15.87 20.54 -27.78
CA MET A 64 15.65 19.21 -27.28
C MET A 64 14.15 18.95 -27.23
N ASP A 65 13.64 18.05 -28.06
CA ASP A 65 12.24 17.66 -28.07
C ASP A 65 11.96 16.71 -26.92
N VAL A 66 11.33 17.23 -25.86
CA VAL A 66 11.00 16.45 -24.67
C VAL A 66 9.54 16.03 -24.72
N ASN A 67 9.32 14.71 -24.79
CA ASN A 67 7.97 14.16 -24.82
C ASN A 67 7.26 14.35 -23.46
N HIS A 68 6.01 14.78 -23.51
CA HIS A 68 5.12 14.91 -22.36
C HIS A 68 4.09 13.79 -22.38
N GLU A 69 4.08 12.98 -21.31
CA GLU A 69 3.15 11.88 -21.14
C GLU A 69 2.25 12.09 -19.94
N PHE A 70 1.04 11.55 -20.02
CA PHE A 70 0.11 11.49 -18.91
C PHE A 70 -0.13 10.02 -18.55
N LYS A 71 -0.10 9.72 -17.26
CA LYS A 71 -0.54 8.44 -16.72
C LYS A 71 -1.80 8.66 -15.90
N ILE A 72 -2.86 7.97 -16.28
CA ILE A 72 -4.17 8.06 -15.63
C ILE A 72 -4.21 7.03 -14.53
N ALA A 73 -4.49 7.46 -13.30
CA ALA A 73 -4.81 6.59 -12.18
C ALA A 73 -6.30 6.67 -11.89
N THR A 74 -6.95 5.52 -11.82
CA THR A 74 -8.37 5.40 -11.48
C THR A 74 -8.50 4.99 -10.02
N LEU A 75 -9.37 5.67 -9.28
CA LEU A 75 -9.66 5.37 -7.89
C LEU A 75 -10.61 4.17 -7.80
N SER A 76 -10.32 3.29 -6.85
CA SER A 76 -11.19 2.16 -6.49
C SER A 76 -11.50 2.22 -5.00
N ASN A 77 -12.74 1.98 -4.64
CA ASN A 77 -13.17 1.97 -3.26
C ASN A 77 -13.01 0.58 -2.66
N TRP A 78 -12.34 0.51 -1.51
CA TRP A 78 -12.14 -0.72 -0.76
C TRP A 78 -12.73 -0.56 0.62
N ASN A 79 -13.46 -1.56 1.09
CA ASN A 79 -14.02 -1.62 2.42
C ASN A 79 -13.66 -2.96 3.07
N ALA A 80 -13.54 -2.95 4.38
CA ALA A 80 -13.33 -4.15 5.19
C ALA A 80 -14.37 -4.13 6.33
N PRO A 81 -15.65 -4.48 6.02
CA PRO A 81 -16.69 -4.49 7.02
C PRO A 81 -16.53 -5.71 7.94
N GLU A 82 -16.79 -5.51 9.22
CA GLU A 82 -16.92 -6.56 10.22
C GLU A 82 -18.10 -6.25 11.13
N TYR A 83 -18.77 -7.28 11.60
CA TYR A 83 -19.92 -7.17 12.49
C TYR A 83 -19.55 -7.66 13.87
N THR A 84 -19.85 -6.87 14.89
CA THR A 84 -19.73 -7.26 16.29
C THR A 84 -21.12 -7.28 16.89
N ASP A 85 -21.49 -8.39 17.53
CA ASP A 85 -22.74 -8.47 18.29
C ASP A 85 -22.58 -7.70 19.62
N MET A 86 -23.60 -6.90 19.94
CA MET A 86 -23.58 -6.08 21.15
C MET A 86 -23.67 -6.95 22.42
N PHE A 87 -24.24 -8.15 22.32
CA PHE A 87 -24.36 -9.08 23.44
C PHE A 87 -23.03 -9.83 23.67
N ASP A 88 -22.35 -10.25 22.59
CA ASP A 88 -21.04 -10.90 22.69
C ASP A 88 -19.98 -9.95 23.22
N ALA A 89 -20.02 -8.67 22.85
CA ALA A 89 -19.13 -7.65 23.37
C ALA A 89 -19.25 -7.39 24.89
N ALA A 90 -20.38 -7.75 25.51
CA ALA A 90 -20.58 -7.65 26.94
C ALA A 90 -20.02 -8.84 27.73
N ASP A 91 -19.90 -9.99 27.08
CA ASP A 91 -19.43 -11.24 27.70
C ASP A 91 -17.91 -11.46 27.56
N VAL A 92 -17.26 -10.68 26.73
CA VAL A 92 -15.83 -10.78 26.45
C VAL A 92 -15.04 -9.87 27.41
N ASN A 93 -13.97 -10.38 27.99
CA ASN A 93 -13.14 -9.69 29.00
C ASN A 93 -12.00 -8.86 28.39
N PHE A 94 -12.06 -8.53 27.07
CA PHE A 94 -11.08 -7.70 26.39
C PHE A 94 -11.78 -6.69 25.44
N ASP A 95 -11.06 -5.65 25.04
CA ASP A 95 -11.59 -4.61 24.14
C ASP A 95 -11.61 -5.09 22.68
N GLU A 96 -12.60 -5.94 22.37
CA GLU A 96 -12.82 -6.50 21.03
C GLU A 96 -12.89 -5.42 19.93
N LYS A 97 -13.51 -4.28 20.24
CA LYS A 97 -13.65 -3.18 19.26
C LYS A 97 -12.30 -2.60 18.87
N ARG A 98 -11.37 -2.52 19.80
CA ARG A 98 -10.02 -2.02 19.54
C ARG A 98 -9.23 -3.01 18.67
N GLU A 99 -9.26 -4.28 19.02
CA GLU A 99 -8.57 -5.33 18.26
C GLU A 99 -9.14 -5.46 16.84
N LEU A 100 -10.45 -5.35 16.71
CA LEU A 100 -11.12 -5.34 15.43
C LEU A 100 -10.72 -4.13 14.57
N ALA A 101 -10.65 -2.94 15.16
CA ALA A 101 -10.19 -1.74 14.46
C ALA A 101 -8.74 -1.88 13.97
N GLU A 102 -7.84 -2.44 14.77
CA GLU A 102 -6.45 -2.72 14.37
C GLU A 102 -6.40 -3.75 13.24
N THR A 103 -7.20 -4.80 13.30
CA THR A 103 -7.31 -5.82 12.26
C THR A 103 -7.80 -5.25 10.93
N ILE A 104 -8.83 -4.40 10.96
CA ILE A 104 -9.35 -3.70 9.77
C ILE A 104 -8.31 -2.76 9.19
N ALA A 105 -7.62 -1.98 10.02
CA ALA A 105 -6.55 -1.09 9.58
C ALA A 105 -5.40 -1.88 8.93
N GLY A 106 -5.01 -3.02 9.50
CA GLY A 106 -4.02 -3.93 8.94
C GLY A 106 -4.46 -4.52 7.60
N ALA A 107 -5.74 -4.91 7.47
CA ALA A 107 -6.29 -5.46 6.23
C ALA A 107 -6.27 -4.43 5.10
N LEU A 108 -6.65 -3.18 5.37
CA LEU A 108 -6.60 -2.09 4.39
C LEU A 108 -5.16 -1.75 4.01
N GLY A 109 -4.23 -1.77 4.98
CA GLY A 109 -2.80 -1.58 4.73
C GLY A 109 -2.22 -2.65 3.79
N ARG A 110 -2.47 -3.92 4.06
CA ARG A 110 -2.06 -5.05 3.20
C ARG A 110 -2.66 -4.95 1.79
N ARG A 111 -3.91 -4.48 1.69
CA ARG A 111 -4.53 -4.27 0.37
C ARG A 111 -3.84 -3.15 -0.42
N CYS A 112 -3.45 -2.06 0.24
CA CYS A 112 -2.64 -1.02 -0.40
C CYS A 112 -1.30 -1.57 -0.91
N ASP A 113 -0.60 -2.37 -0.12
CA ASP A 113 0.66 -2.99 -0.53
C ASP A 113 0.46 -3.94 -1.71
N GLN A 114 -0.60 -4.75 -1.70
CA GLN A 114 -0.94 -5.63 -2.81
C GLN A 114 -1.16 -4.86 -4.11
N LEU A 115 -1.88 -3.73 -4.06
CA LEU A 115 -2.10 -2.89 -5.24
C LEU A 115 -0.79 -2.31 -5.80
N VAL A 116 0.17 -1.97 -4.93
CA VAL A 116 1.50 -1.49 -5.36
C VAL A 116 2.26 -2.62 -6.04
N ILE A 117 2.26 -3.82 -5.47
CA ILE A 117 2.93 -5.01 -6.04
C ILE A 117 2.31 -5.38 -7.38
N ASP A 118 0.98 -5.46 -7.47
CA ASP A 118 0.27 -5.78 -8.70
C ASP A 118 0.57 -4.76 -9.82
N ALA A 119 0.67 -3.47 -9.46
CA ALA A 119 1.03 -2.42 -10.42
C ALA A 119 2.49 -2.52 -10.89
N MET A 120 3.40 -2.95 -10.01
CA MET A 120 4.80 -3.19 -10.38
C MET A 120 4.93 -4.40 -11.29
N ASP A 121 4.25 -5.49 -10.99
CA ASP A 121 4.25 -6.71 -11.81
C ASP A 121 3.67 -6.43 -13.21
N ALA A 122 2.55 -5.72 -13.28
CA ALA A 122 1.94 -5.32 -14.55
C ALA A 122 2.81 -4.35 -15.38
N SER A 123 3.70 -3.58 -14.74
CA SER A 123 4.55 -2.59 -15.42
C SER A 123 5.86 -3.15 -15.96
N THR A 124 6.26 -4.34 -15.53
CA THR A 124 7.52 -4.96 -15.92
C THR A 124 7.25 -6.08 -16.93
N PRO A 125 7.39 -5.84 -18.23
CA PRO A 125 7.55 -6.96 -19.17
C PRO A 125 8.92 -7.57 -18.85
N LEU A 126 8.90 -8.67 -18.11
CA LEU A 126 10.12 -9.43 -17.78
C LEU A 126 10.62 -10.14 -19.03
N THR A 127 11.20 -9.39 -19.95
CA THR A 127 12.02 -9.95 -21.03
C THR A 127 13.45 -10.05 -20.52
N THR A 128 13.68 -10.94 -19.59
CA THR A 128 15.04 -11.33 -19.25
C THR A 128 15.53 -12.29 -20.32
N THR A 129 16.05 -11.73 -21.40
CA THR A 129 16.93 -12.50 -22.28
C THR A 129 18.27 -12.61 -21.53
N ILE A 130 18.45 -13.72 -20.83
CA ILE A 130 19.75 -14.08 -20.29
C ILE A 130 20.58 -14.57 -21.45
N PRO A 131 21.78 -14.00 -21.71
CA PRO A 131 22.65 -14.48 -22.77
C PRO A 131 23.23 -15.85 -22.43
#